data_e22ca9587d121113083f0afa07c1335c
#
_entry.id   e22ca9587d121113083f0afa07c1335c
#
_cell.length_a   1.000
_cell.length_b   1.000
_cell.length_c   1.000
_cell.angle_alpha   90.00
_cell.angle_beta   90.00
_cell.angle_gamma   90.00
#
_symmetry.space_group_name_H-M   'P 1'
#
loop_
_entity.id
_entity.type
_entity.pdbx_description
1 polymer ?
#
loop_
_entity_poly.entity_id
_entity_poly.type
_entity_poly.pdbx_seq_one_letter_code
_entity_poly.pdbx_strand_id
1 'polypeptide(L)'
;MKITVVGLGYVGLSNALILAQQHCVTAFDIDENRIHQLNQKISPIQDKDISLFLENENLHFKATSNKIDSYINAEVILIATPTNYNTITNQFDTSSVEQVIHDIQHTNPLATIIIKSTVPVGFTQRMRLRFNTNNI
;
A
#
# COMPACT_ATOMS: atom_id res chain seq x y z
N MET A 1 8.34 -10.73 -8.86
CA MET A 1 8.72 -9.43 -8.25
C MET A 1 8.39 -9.44 -6.77
N LYS A 2 9.09 -8.63 -5.99
CA LYS A 2 8.76 -8.33 -4.59
C LYS A 2 7.97 -7.04 -4.56
N ILE A 3 6.71 -7.12 -4.17
CA ILE A 3 5.78 -5.98 -4.17
C ILE A 3 5.35 -5.70 -2.74
N THR A 4 5.38 -4.44 -2.33
CA THR A 4 4.77 -4.00 -1.09
C THR A 4 3.49 -3.22 -1.39
N VAL A 5 2.41 -3.53 -0.66
CA VAL A 5 1.15 -2.76 -0.72
C VAL A 5 0.95 -2.08 0.63
N VAL A 6 0.81 -0.75 0.60
CA VAL A 6 0.70 0.12 1.78
C VAL A 6 -0.72 0.63 1.93
N GLY A 7 -1.32 0.35 3.08
CA GLY A 7 -2.73 0.65 3.37
C GLY A 7 -3.64 -0.48 2.90
N LEU A 8 -4.19 -1.22 3.85
CA LEU A 8 -4.97 -2.43 3.60
C LEU A 8 -6.48 -2.21 3.80
N GLY A 9 -6.97 -1.06 3.33
CA GLY A 9 -8.39 -0.86 3.08
C GLY A 9 -8.84 -1.71 1.89
N TYR A 10 -10.06 -1.50 1.41
CA TYR A 10 -10.64 -2.30 0.32
C TYR A 10 -9.74 -2.33 -0.92
N VAL A 11 -9.28 -1.17 -1.39
CA VAL A 11 -8.45 -1.05 -2.59
C VAL A 11 -7.09 -1.73 -2.40
N GLY A 12 -6.40 -1.45 -1.29
CA GLY A 12 -5.08 -2.00 -1.04
C GLY A 12 -5.10 -3.51 -0.86
N LEU A 13 -6.03 -4.03 -0.06
CA LEU A 13 -6.12 -5.46 0.20
C LEU A 13 -6.51 -6.23 -1.07
N SER A 14 -7.48 -5.76 -1.85
CA SER A 14 -7.87 -6.39 -3.12
C SER A 14 -6.68 -6.46 -4.09
N ASN A 15 -5.94 -5.36 -4.26
CA ASN A 15 -4.75 -5.35 -5.11
C ASN A 15 -3.66 -6.30 -4.57
N ALA A 16 -3.42 -6.32 -3.25
CA ALA A 16 -2.43 -7.19 -2.64
C ALA A 16 -2.72 -8.67 -2.91
N LEU A 17 -3.95 -9.10 -2.75
CA LEU A 17 -4.36 -10.49 -2.97
C LEU A 17 -4.30 -10.90 -4.46
N ILE A 18 -4.72 -10.02 -5.37
CA ILE A 18 -4.61 -10.27 -6.81
C ILE A 18 -3.14 -10.42 -7.22
N LEU A 19 -2.27 -9.53 -6.76
CA LEU A 19 -0.84 -9.56 -7.07
C LEU A 19 -0.15 -10.77 -6.44
N ALA A 20 -0.58 -11.21 -5.26
CA ALA A 20 0.00 -12.33 -4.54
C ALA A 20 -0.19 -13.69 -5.22
N GLN A 21 -1.04 -13.79 -6.24
CA GLN A 21 -1.18 -15.00 -7.04
C GLN A 21 0.06 -15.31 -7.90
N GLN A 22 0.82 -14.29 -8.28
CA GLN A 22 1.98 -14.41 -9.17
C GLN A 22 3.25 -13.75 -8.64
N HIS A 23 3.17 -12.97 -7.55
CA HIS A 23 4.28 -12.19 -7.01
C HIS A 23 4.38 -12.36 -5.50
N CYS A 24 5.58 -12.13 -4.95
CA CYS A 24 5.77 -12.10 -3.49
C CYS A 24 5.27 -10.74 -2.95
N VAL A 25 4.15 -10.75 -2.25
CA VAL A 25 3.51 -9.54 -1.75
C VAL A 25 3.67 -9.42 -0.24
N THR A 26 4.22 -8.28 0.19
CA THR A 26 4.19 -7.82 1.57
C THR A 26 3.10 -6.75 1.72
N ALA A 27 2.09 -7.04 2.52
CA ALA A 27 0.99 -6.13 2.80
C ALA A 27 1.26 -5.39 4.12
N PHE A 28 1.38 -4.06 4.06
CA PHE A 28 1.68 -3.21 5.21
C PHE A 28 0.49 -2.35 5.61
N ASP A 29 0.16 -2.37 6.89
CA ASP A 29 -0.80 -1.44 7.51
C ASP A 29 -0.35 -1.09 8.92
N ILE A 30 -0.75 0.09 9.41
CA ILE A 30 -0.50 0.52 10.79
C ILE A 30 -1.45 -0.13 11.80
N ASP A 31 -2.55 -0.70 11.34
CA ASP A 31 -3.55 -1.38 12.18
C ASP A 31 -3.10 -2.82 12.48
N GLU A 32 -2.57 -3.03 13.68
CA GLU A 32 -2.08 -4.33 14.14
C GLU A 32 -3.18 -5.40 14.20
N ASN A 33 -4.42 -5.02 14.51
CA ASN A 33 -5.54 -5.97 14.53
C ASN A 33 -5.83 -6.49 13.12
N ARG A 34 -5.80 -5.59 12.13
CA ARG A 34 -5.95 -5.96 10.73
C ARG A 34 -4.84 -6.91 10.26
N ILE A 35 -3.60 -6.62 10.63
CA ILE A 35 -2.45 -7.47 10.34
C ILE A 35 -2.60 -8.85 10.98
N HIS A 36 -3.02 -8.90 12.25
CA HIS A 36 -3.25 -10.16 12.95
C HIS A 36 -4.33 -11.01 12.26
N GLN A 37 -5.46 -10.43 11.89
CA GLN A 37 -6.52 -11.13 11.16
C GLN A 37 -6.02 -11.69 9.81
N LEU A 38 -5.33 -10.86 9.02
CA LEU A 38 -4.80 -11.27 7.72
C LEU A 38 -3.80 -12.42 7.80
N ASN A 39 -2.93 -12.43 8.81
CA ASN A 39 -1.99 -13.53 9.03
C ASN A 39 -2.68 -14.83 9.50
N GLN A 40 -3.90 -14.74 10.00
CA GLN A 40 -4.78 -15.89 10.30
C GLN A 40 -5.69 -16.25 9.12
N LYS A 41 -5.51 -15.64 7.94
CA LYS A 41 -6.38 -15.79 6.76
C LYS A 41 -7.83 -15.36 7.00
N ILE A 42 -8.04 -14.44 7.94
CA ILE A 42 -9.34 -13.84 8.23
C ILE A 42 -9.42 -12.49 7.55
N SER A 43 -10.46 -12.27 6.75
CA SER A 43 -10.68 -10.97 6.11
C SER A 43 -11.11 -9.90 7.13
N PRO A 44 -10.40 -8.78 7.23
CA PRO A 44 -10.83 -7.64 8.04
C PRO A 44 -11.96 -6.82 7.38
N ILE A 45 -12.34 -7.18 6.16
CA ILE A 45 -13.36 -6.51 5.35
C ILE A 45 -14.44 -7.53 5.02
N GLN A 46 -15.72 -7.15 5.15
CA GLN A 46 -16.85 -8.00 4.81
C GLN A 46 -17.01 -8.08 3.28
N ASP A 47 -16.22 -8.95 2.67
CA ASP A 47 -16.23 -9.21 1.24
C ASP A 47 -15.96 -10.69 0.99
N LYS A 48 -16.84 -11.34 0.21
CA LYS A 48 -16.75 -12.78 -0.06
C LYS A 48 -15.55 -13.14 -0.92
N ASP A 49 -15.24 -12.31 -1.90
CA ASP A 49 -14.13 -12.56 -2.82
C ASP A 49 -12.80 -12.43 -2.10
N ILE A 50 -12.64 -11.42 -1.23
CA ILE A 50 -11.45 -11.26 -0.38
C ILE A 50 -11.27 -12.49 0.52
N SER A 51 -12.35 -12.97 1.13
CA SER A 51 -12.29 -14.17 2.00
C SER A 51 -11.85 -15.40 1.22
N LEU A 52 -12.41 -15.62 0.02
CA LEU A 52 -12.03 -16.73 -0.86
C LEU A 52 -10.57 -16.66 -1.31
N PHE A 53 -10.07 -15.46 -1.65
CA PHE A 53 -8.67 -15.28 -2.00
C PHE A 53 -7.73 -15.62 -0.83
N LEU A 54 -8.07 -15.22 0.40
CA LEU A 54 -7.25 -15.52 1.59
C LEU A 54 -7.18 -16.99 1.93
N GLU A 55 -8.20 -17.78 1.58
CA GLU A 55 -8.20 -19.25 1.76
C GLU A 55 -7.25 -19.97 0.78
N ASN A 56 -6.84 -19.31 -0.32
CA ASN A 56 -5.95 -19.92 -1.29
C ASN A 56 -4.55 -20.17 -0.69
N GLU A 57 -4.15 -21.43 -0.62
CA GLU A 57 -2.86 -21.84 -0.07
C GLU A 57 -1.65 -21.46 -0.93
N ASN A 58 -1.87 -21.13 -2.20
CA ASN A 58 -0.81 -20.76 -3.15
C ASN A 58 -0.53 -19.25 -3.18
N LEU A 59 -1.11 -18.47 -2.27
CA LEU A 59 -0.82 -17.05 -2.18
C LEU A 59 0.56 -16.80 -1.57
N HIS A 60 1.40 -16.06 -2.30
CA HIS A 60 2.66 -15.53 -1.79
C HIS A 60 2.43 -14.20 -1.07
N PHE A 61 1.69 -14.24 0.05
CA PHE A 61 1.19 -13.09 0.79
C PHE A 61 1.67 -13.11 2.24
N LYS A 62 2.16 -11.97 2.72
CA LYS A 62 2.55 -11.73 4.11
C LYS A 62 2.04 -10.37 4.56
N ALA A 63 1.36 -10.28 5.68
CA ALA A 63 0.95 -9.02 6.29
C ALA A 63 1.89 -8.63 7.45
N THR A 64 2.22 -7.35 7.57
CA THR A 64 3.11 -6.82 8.61
C THR A 64 2.79 -5.38 8.98
N SER A 65 3.01 -5.01 10.23
CA SER A 65 3.02 -3.63 10.74
C SER A 65 4.44 -3.03 10.82
N ASN A 66 5.47 -3.80 10.45
CA ASN A 66 6.85 -3.32 10.41
C ASN A 66 7.13 -2.58 9.09
N LYS A 67 7.24 -1.27 9.18
CA LYS A 67 7.46 -0.37 8.05
C LYS A 67 8.78 -0.67 7.33
N ILE A 68 9.89 -0.78 8.06
CA ILE A 68 11.22 -0.95 7.47
C ILE A 68 11.30 -2.27 6.72
N ASP A 69 10.87 -3.36 7.33
CA ASP A 69 10.88 -4.69 6.72
C ASP A 69 10.00 -4.75 5.47
N SER A 70 8.94 -3.93 5.42
CA SER A 70 8.03 -3.90 4.28
C SER A 70 8.62 -3.19 3.06
N TYR A 71 9.49 -2.18 3.27
CA TYR A 71 10.02 -1.36 2.16
C TYR A 71 11.39 -1.81 1.65
N ILE A 72 12.27 -2.29 2.54
CA ILE A 72 13.70 -2.44 2.26
C ILE A 72 14.04 -3.32 1.05
N ASN A 73 13.23 -4.34 0.78
CA ASN A 73 13.47 -5.31 -0.31
C ASN A 73 12.43 -5.22 -1.44
N ALA A 74 11.55 -4.22 -1.42
CA ALA A 74 10.51 -4.08 -2.43
C ALA A 74 11.08 -3.55 -3.75
N GLU A 75 10.70 -4.15 -4.86
CA GLU A 75 10.96 -3.64 -6.21
C GLU A 75 9.89 -2.62 -6.61
N VAL A 76 8.65 -2.87 -6.18
CA VAL A 76 7.49 -2.01 -6.42
C VAL A 76 6.74 -1.79 -5.10
N ILE A 77 6.35 -0.54 -4.84
CA ILE A 77 5.54 -0.19 -3.67
C ILE A 77 4.27 0.51 -4.15
N LEU A 78 3.12 -0.11 -3.88
CA LEU A 78 1.80 0.39 -4.22
C LEU A 78 1.20 1.07 -3.00
N ILE A 79 0.90 2.36 -3.10
CA ILE A 79 0.33 3.17 -2.03
C ILE A 79 -1.19 3.26 -2.21
N ALA A 80 -1.94 2.73 -1.24
CA ALA A 80 -3.40 2.74 -1.18
C ALA A 80 -3.90 3.25 0.18
N THR A 81 -3.17 4.18 0.81
CA THR A 81 -3.57 4.82 2.06
C THR A 81 -4.78 5.73 1.85
N PRO A 82 -5.66 5.89 2.85
CA PRO A 82 -6.83 6.74 2.73
C PRO A 82 -6.42 8.21 2.53
N THR A 83 -7.18 8.89 1.68
CA THR A 83 -7.12 10.34 1.50
C THR A 83 -8.49 10.91 1.79
N ASN A 84 -8.58 11.81 2.77
CA ASN A 84 -9.84 12.43 3.14
C ASN A 84 -10.07 13.68 2.29
N TYR A 85 -11.28 13.81 1.73
CA TYR A 85 -11.69 15.04 1.06
C TYR A 85 -12.33 15.99 2.08
N ASN A 86 -11.75 17.19 2.20
CA ASN A 86 -12.31 18.22 3.05
C ASN A 86 -13.27 19.09 2.23
N THR A 87 -14.57 18.96 2.51
CA THR A 87 -15.64 19.68 1.79
C THR A 87 -15.65 21.19 2.06
N ILE A 88 -15.04 21.65 3.16
CA ILE A 88 -14.95 23.08 3.51
C ILE A 88 -13.84 23.77 2.69
N THR A 89 -12.68 23.10 2.60
CA THR A 89 -11.53 23.66 1.85
C THR A 89 -11.50 23.21 0.39
N ASN A 90 -12.37 22.26 -0.01
CA ASN A 90 -12.38 21.61 -1.32
C ASN A 90 -11.01 21.00 -1.69
N GLN A 91 -10.31 20.44 -0.71
CA GLN A 91 -8.99 19.84 -0.88
C GLN A 91 -8.94 18.41 -0.36
N PHE A 92 -8.09 17.59 -0.99
CA PHE A 92 -7.72 16.28 -0.46
C PHE A 92 -6.60 16.41 0.57
N ASP A 93 -6.76 15.75 1.70
CA ASP A 93 -5.65 15.54 2.62
C ASP A 93 -4.76 14.41 2.08
N THR A 94 -3.64 14.79 1.49
CA THR A 94 -2.64 13.87 0.91
C THR A 94 -1.51 13.53 1.86
N SER A 95 -1.57 13.97 3.11
CA SER A 95 -0.49 13.83 4.10
C SER A 95 -0.04 12.38 4.29
N SER A 96 -0.98 11.44 4.32
CA SER A 96 -0.67 10.01 4.45
C SER A 96 0.17 9.49 3.27
N VAL A 97 -0.16 9.89 2.05
CA VAL A 97 0.56 9.49 0.83
C VAL A 97 1.95 10.12 0.81
N GLU A 98 2.06 11.41 1.14
CA GLU A 98 3.33 12.14 1.19
C GLU A 98 4.28 11.54 2.24
N GLN A 99 3.76 11.17 3.41
CA GLN A 99 4.55 10.52 4.46
C GLN A 99 5.09 9.16 4.00
N VAL A 100 4.27 8.36 3.35
CA VAL A 100 4.70 7.06 2.81
C VAL A 100 5.80 7.24 1.75
N ILE A 101 5.64 8.19 0.82
CA ILE A 101 6.68 8.50 -0.17
C ILE A 101 7.99 8.92 0.51
N HIS A 102 7.90 9.80 1.51
CA HIS A 102 9.06 10.23 2.31
C HIS A 102 9.78 9.03 2.95
N ASP A 103 9.04 8.15 3.61
CA ASP A 103 9.60 6.97 4.27
C ASP A 103 10.26 6.01 3.26
N ILE A 104 9.64 5.80 2.10
CA ILE A 104 10.20 4.97 1.03
C ILE A 104 11.52 5.56 0.51
N GLN A 105 11.56 6.87 0.24
CA GLN A 105 12.76 7.52 -0.27
C GLN A 105 13.95 7.42 0.70
N HIS A 106 13.69 7.34 2.01
CA HIS A 106 14.72 7.14 3.03
C HIS A 106 15.15 5.68 3.21
N THR A 107 14.24 4.73 2.97
CA THR A 107 14.48 3.30 3.23
C THR A 107 14.92 2.56 1.98
N ASN A 108 14.28 2.84 0.84
CA ASN A 108 14.51 2.16 -0.44
C ASN A 108 14.23 3.11 -1.63
N PRO A 109 15.12 4.05 -1.91
CA PRO A 109 14.92 5.06 -2.97
C PRO A 109 14.87 4.47 -4.40
N LEU A 110 15.26 3.20 -4.56
CA LEU A 110 15.25 2.52 -5.87
C LEU A 110 13.92 1.86 -6.20
N ALA A 111 13.03 1.69 -5.22
CA ALA A 111 11.72 1.10 -5.46
C ALA A 111 10.87 1.98 -6.39
N THR A 112 10.14 1.34 -7.29
CA THR A 112 9.13 2.03 -8.09
C THR A 112 7.88 2.23 -7.24
N ILE A 113 7.40 3.47 -7.15
CA ILE A 113 6.22 3.85 -6.37
C ILE A 113 5.01 3.98 -7.29
N ILE A 114 3.92 3.30 -6.96
CA ILE A 114 2.63 3.41 -7.66
C ILE A 114 1.61 4.00 -6.68
N ILE A 115 1.00 5.13 -7.02
CA ILE A 115 -0.02 5.78 -6.21
C ILE A 115 -1.40 5.32 -6.67
N LYS A 116 -2.12 4.58 -5.83
CA LYS A 116 -3.52 4.16 -6.02
C LYS A 116 -4.49 4.99 -5.19
N SER A 117 -3.99 5.71 -4.19
CA SER A 117 -4.79 6.67 -3.43
C SER A 117 -5.32 7.78 -4.32
N THR A 118 -6.51 8.30 -4.01
CA THR A 118 -7.08 9.46 -4.72
C THR A 118 -6.28 10.71 -4.37
N VAL A 119 -5.68 11.32 -5.38
CA VAL A 119 -4.83 12.51 -5.22
C VAL A 119 -5.19 13.58 -6.26
N PRO A 120 -4.92 14.86 -5.98
CA PRO A 120 -5.18 15.94 -6.93
C PRO A 120 -4.39 15.80 -8.23
N VAL A 121 -4.90 16.38 -9.31
CA VAL A 121 -4.19 16.47 -10.59
C VAL A 121 -2.82 17.12 -10.39
N GLY A 122 -1.79 16.53 -10.99
CA GLY A 122 -0.41 17.00 -10.89
C GLY A 122 0.33 16.59 -9.59
N PHE A 123 -0.32 15.84 -8.69
CA PHE A 123 0.30 15.40 -7.43
C PHE A 123 1.59 14.60 -7.67
N THR A 124 1.56 13.60 -8.53
CA THR A 124 2.72 12.76 -8.84
C THR A 124 3.91 13.60 -9.33
N GLN A 125 3.66 14.57 -10.23
CA GLN A 125 4.72 15.44 -10.72
C GLN A 125 5.31 16.31 -9.61
N ARG A 126 4.48 16.86 -8.72
CA ARG A 126 4.95 17.61 -7.55
C ARG A 126 5.82 16.75 -6.62
N MET A 127 5.43 15.49 -6.40
CA MET A 127 6.22 14.57 -5.55
C MET A 127 7.54 14.20 -6.21
N ARG A 128 7.58 13.96 -7.52
CA ARG A 128 8.83 13.76 -8.25
C ARG A 128 9.81 14.93 -8.08
N LEU A 129 9.32 16.14 -8.22
CA LEU A 129 10.16 17.34 -8.01
C LEU A 129 10.61 17.49 -6.56
N ARG A 130 9.67 17.31 -5.61
CA ARG A 130 9.95 17.45 -4.17
C ARG A 130 11.01 16.47 -3.67
N PHE A 131 10.94 15.22 -4.13
CA PHE A 131 11.84 14.14 -3.70
C PHE A 131 12.99 13.90 -4.70
N ASN A 132 13.10 14.69 -5.75
CA ASN A 132 14.11 14.55 -6.81
C ASN A 132 14.23 13.11 -7.33
N THR A 133 13.10 12.50 -7.69
CA THR A 133 13.02 11.11 -8.13
C THR A 133 12.13 10.95 -9.36
N ASN A 134 12.48 9.99 -10.21
CA ASN A 134 11.64 9.57 -11.34
C ASN A 134 10.89 8.25 -11.07
N ASN A 135 11.02 7.70 -9.87
CA ASN A 135 10.49 6.38 -9.52
C ASN A 135 9.05 6.41 -8.96
N ILE A 136 8.31 7.52 -9.14
CA ILE A 136 6.91 7.63 -8.73
C ILE A 136 6.03 7.61 -9.96
#